data_894166cf10f0798ed7d492deb79ee3d7
#
_entry.id   894166cf10f0798ed7d492deb79ee3d7
#
_cell.length_a   1.000
_cell.length_b   1.000
_cell.length_c   1.000
_cell.angle_alpha   90.00
_cell.angle_beta   90.00
_cell.angle_gamma   90.00
#
_symmetry.space_group_name_H-M   'P 1'
#
loop_
_entity.id
_entity.type
_entity.pdbx_description
1 polymer ?
#
loop_
_entity_poly.entity_id
_entity_poly.type
_entity_poly.pdbx_seq_one_letter_code
_entity_poly.pdbx_strand_id
1 'polypeptide(L)' 'MEKNFVEKIENVESFVNEVILNAIKNNASDIHFEPREDNFYIRYRIDGELIDIYQINSFNAPIIISRIKIIS' A
#
# COMPACT_ATOMS: atom_id res chain seq x y z
N MET A 1 -5.54 -13.52 -4.33
CA MET A 1 -4.58 -12.49 -4.75
C MET A 1 -3.31 -12.60 -3.93
N GLU A 2 -2.16 -12.61 -4.57
CA GLU A 2 -0.91 -12.77 -3.85
C GLU A 2 -0.48 -11.49 -3.15
N LYS A 3 0.11 -11.65 -1.98
CA LYS A 3 0.67 -10.53 -1.24
C LYS A 3 2.06 -10.21 -1.79
N ASN A 4 2.33 -8.93 -2.00
CA ASN A 4 3.61 -8.46 -2.49
C ASN A 4 4.50 -8.04 -1.31
N PHE A 5 5.67 -8.65 -1.20
CA PHE A 5 6.64 -8.29 -0.19
C PHE A 5 7.62 -7.27 -0.78
N VAL A 6 7.72 -6.14 -0.12
CA VAL A 6 8.56 -5.04 -0.59
C VAL A 6 9.65 -4.76 0.42
N GLU A 7 10.89 -5.07 0.05
CA GLU A 7 12.06 -4.85 0.91
C GLU A 7 12.47 -3.37 0.91
N LYS A 8 12.41 -2.74 -0.24
CA LYS A 8 12.87 -1.38 -0.42
C LYS A 8 12.08 -0.69 -1.52
N ILE A 9 11.72 0.56 -1.28
CA ILE A 9 11.06 1.39 -2.27
C ILE A 9 12.09 2.38 -2.81
N GLU A 10 12.44 2.25 -4.09
CA GLU A 10 13.42 3.13 -4.71
C GLU A 10 12.82 4.48 -5.10
N ASN A 11 11.56 4.46 -5.55
CA ASN A 11 10.85 5.68 -5.93
C ASN A 11 9.45 5.64 -5.31
N VAL A 12 9.25 6.49 -4.31
CA VAL A 12 8.00 6.52 -3.56
C VAL A 12 6.81 6.92 -4.44
N GLU A 13 7.00 7.91 -5.30
CA GLU A 13 5.92 8.37 -6.18
C GLU A 13 5.47 7.27 -7.13
N SER A 14 6.41 6.58 -7.76
CA SER A 14 6.09 5.45 -8.64
C SER A 14 5.39 4.34 -7.89
N PHE A 15 5.84 4.05 -6.67
CA PHE A 15 5.25 3.00 -5.86
C PHE A 15 3.82 3.33 -5.48
N VAL A 16 3.55 4.55 -5.04
CA VAL A 16 2.21 4.99 -4.68
C VAL A 16 1.28 4.91 -5.90
N ASN A 17 1.76 5.35 -7.06
CA ASN A 17 0.99 5.25 -8.29
C ASN A 17 0.67 3.80 -8.65
N GLU A 18 1.64 2.90 -8.48
CA GLU A 18 1.42 1.47 -8.70
C GLU A 18 0.33 0.92 -7.78
N VAL A 19 0.38 1.29 -6.51
CA VAL A 19 -0.62 0.85 -5.52
C VAL A 19 -2.02 1.30 -5.94
N ILE A 20 -2.16 2.56 -6.34
CA ILE A 20 -3.45 3.12 -6.75
C ILE A 20 -3.96 2.45 -8.03
N LEU A 21 -3.11 2.31 -9.04
CA LEU A 21 -3.49 1.67 -10.30
C LEU A 21 -3.88 0.23 -10.11
N ASN A 22 -3.14 -0.48 -9.25
CA ASN A 22 -3.45 -1.87 -8.94
C ASN A 22 -4.80 -2.00 -8.22
N ALA A 23 -5.11 -1.06 -7.34
CA ALA A 23 -6.40 -1.03 -6.66
C ALA A 23 -7.55 -0.83 -7.66
N ILE A 24 -7.38 0.09 -8.59
CA ILE A 24 -8.38 0.35 -9.64
C ILE A 24 -8.57 -0.89 -10.50
N LYS A 25 -7.47 -1.50 -10.92
CA LYS A 25 -7.49 -2.71 -11.76
C LYS A 25 -8.25 -3.86 -11.11
N ASN A 26 -8.18 -3.95 -9.79
CA ASN A 26 -8.82 -5.03 -9.04
C ASN A 26 -10.16 -4.63 -8.42
N ASN A 27 -10.71 -3.49 -8.82
CA ASN A 27 -12.00 -2.99 -8.35
C ASN A 27 -12.08 -2.83 -6.83
N ALA A 28 -10.98 -2.37 -6.23
CA ALA A 28 -10.98 -2.09 -4.81
C ALA A 28 -11.87 -0.88 -4.51
N SER A 29 -12.69 -0.98 -3.48
CA SER A 29 -13.55 0.12 -3.06
C SER A 29 -12.80 1.14 -2.21
N ASP A 30 -11.75 0.70 -1.50
CA ASP A 30 -10.89 1.59 -0.74
C ASP A 30 -9.54 0.93 -0.48
N ILE A 31 -8.58 1.75 -0.04
CA ILE A 31 -7.22 1.34 0.25
C ILE A 31 -6.91 1.71 1.68
N HIS A 32 -6.43 0.75 2.45
CA HIS A 32 -6.07 0.93 3.86
C HIS A 32 -4.56 0.85 4.03
N PHE A 33 -4.02 1.83 4.72
CA PHE A 33 -2.59 1.89 5.05
C PHE A 33 -2.46 1.66 6.53
N GLU A 34 -1.84 0.55 6.91
CA GLU A 34 -1.81 0.12 8.30
C GLU A 34 -0.37 -0.08 8.78
N PRO A 35 0.17 0.88 9.54
CA PRO A 35 1.49 0.70 10.14
C PRO A 35 1.40 -0.26 11.33
N ARG A 36 2.37 -1.17 11.40
CA ARG A 36 2.50 -2.11 12.52
C ARG A 36 3.93 -2.00 13.05
N GLU A 37 4.24 -2.71 14.14
CA GLU A 37 5.55 -2.63 14.78
C GLU A 37 6.71 -2.84 13.81
N ASP A 38 6.64 -3.91 13.03
CA ASP A 38 7.76 -4.33 12.17
C ASP A 38 7.53 -4.05 10.69
N ASN A 39 6.30 -3.81 10.31
CA ASN A 39 5.93 -3.73 8.90
C ASN A 39 4.85 -2.69 8.67
N PHE A 40 4.73 -2.28 7.42
CA PHE A 40 3.67 -1.41 6.95
C PHE A 40 2.86 -2.20 5.92
N TYR A 41 1.56 -2.30 6.14
CA TYR A 41 0.69 -3.09 5.29
C TYR A 41 -0.21 -2.18 4.46
N ILE A 42 -0.40 -2.56 3.18
CA ILE A 42 -1.39 -1.92 2.34
C ILE A 42 -2.42 -2.98 2.02
N ARG A 43 -3.67 -2.69 2.36
CA ARG A 43 -4.79 -3.61 2.22
C ARG A 43 -5.83 -2.99 1.32
N TYR A 44 -6.38 -3.80 0.43
CA TYR A 44 -7.49 -3.38 -0.42
C TYR A 44 -8.78 -4.00 0.10
N ARG A 45 -9.87 -3.24 0.01
CA ARG A 45 -11.19 -3.83 0.20
C ARG A 45 -11.70 -4.22 -1.17
N ILE A 46 -11.87 -5.52 -1.38
CA ILE A 46 -12.36 -6.08 -2.63
C ILE A 46 -13.55 -6.97 -2.29
N ASP A 47 -14.70 -6.69 -2.89
CA ASP A 47 -15.95 -7.42 -2.61
C ASP A 47 -16.28 -7.49 -1.11
N GLY A 48 -16.03 -6.40 -0.41
CA GLY A 48 -16.32 -6.28 1.01
C GLY A 48 -15.27 -6.85 1.94
N GLU A 49 -14.24 -7.50 1.43
CA GLU A 49 -13.19 -8.09 2.25
C GLU A 49 -11.90 -7.28 2.18
N LEU A 50 -11.25 -7.10 3.34
CA LEU A 50 -9.93 -6.49 3.40
C LEU A 50 -8.87 -7.55 3.16
N ILE A 51 -8.07 -7.35 2.13
CA ILE A 51 -7.05 -8.30 1.70
C ILE A 51 -5.67 -7.63 1.76
N ASP A 52 -4.71 -8.31 2.37
CA ASP A 52 -3.33 -7.82 2.42
C ASP A 52 -2.71 -7.92 1.03
N ILE A 53 -2.36 -6.77 0.45
CA ILE A 53 -1.80 -6.72 -0.91
C ILE A 53 -0.30 -6.45 -0.88
N TYR A 54 0.14 -5.54 0.00
CA TYR A 54 1.55 -5.21 0.14
C TYR A 54 1.98 -5.29 1.59
N GLN A 55 3.17 -5.82 1.80
CA GLN A 55 3.83 -5.78 3.11
C GLN A 55 5.20 -5.14 2.90
N ILE A 56 5.41 -4.01 3.54
CA ILE A 56 6.57 -3.15 3.30
C ILE A 56 7.41 -3.04 4.56
N ASN A 57 8.72 -2.99 4.39
CA ASN A 57 9.65 -2.78 5.49
C ASN A 57 9.31 -1.45 6.17
N SER A 58 9.29 -1.45 7.50
CA SER A 58 8.91 -0.30 8.31
C SER A 58 9.75 0.96 8.05
N PHE A 59 10.97 0.82 7.53
CA PHE A 59 11.82 1.97 7.21
C PHE A 59 11.19 2.90 6.18
N ASN A 60 10.34 2.37 5.33
CA ASN A 60 9.71 3.15 4.27
C ASN A 60 8.36 3.75 4.67
N ALA A 61 7.80 3.32 5.80
CA ALA A 61 6.46 3.73 6.20
C ALA A 61 6.28 5.24 6.36
N PRO A 62 7.18 5.98 7.06
CA PRO A 62 7.00 7.42 7.22
C PRO A 62 7.00 8.17 5.90
N ILE A 63 7.83 7.74 4.96
CA ILE A 63 7.92 8.36 3.64
C ILE A 63 6.64 8.12 2.86
N ILE A 64 6.11 6.90 2.89
CA ILE A 64 4.88 6.54 2.21
C ILE A 64 3.70 7.31 2.76
N ILE A 65 3.56 7.37 4.08
CA ILE A 65 2.46 8.08 4.74
C ILE A 65 2.50 9.55 4.39
N SER A 66 3.67 10.16 4.40
CA SER A 66 3.85 11.56 4.04
C SER A 66 3.41 11.82 2.60
N ARG A 67 3.79 10.97 1.68
CA ARG A 67 3.43 11.13 0.26
C ARG A 67 1.93 10.99 0.04
N ILE A 68 1.30 10.04 0.71
CA ILE A 68 -0.15 9.83 0.62
C ILE A 68 -0.91 11.05 1.13
N LYS A 69 -0.44 11.66 2.21
CA LYS A 69 -1.06 12.87 2.74
C LYS A 69 -0.99 14.04 1.77
N ILE A 70 0.08 14.11 0.98
CA ILE A 70 0.24 15.17 -0.01
C ILE A 70 -0.74 15.01 -1.18
N ILE A 71 -0.98 13.79 -1.61
CA ILE A 71 -1.82 13.52 -2.78
C ILE A 71 -3.28 13.25 -2.45
N SER A 72 -3.58 12.99 -1.22
CA SER A 72 -4.97 12.77 -0.81
C SER A 72 -5.61 14.05 -0.31
#